data_f1085f2da96c404f8497ee4db46f5f57
#
_entry.id   f1085f2da96c404f8497ee4db46f5f57
#
_cell.length_a   1.000
_cell.length_b   1.000
_cell.length_c   1.000
_cell.angle_alpha   90.00
_cell.angle_beta   90.00
_cell.angle_gamma   90.00
#
_symmetry.space_group_name_H-M   'P 1'
#
loop_
_entity.id
_entity.type
_entity.pdbx_description
1 polymer ?
#
loop_
_entity_poly.entity_id
_entity_poly.type
_entity_poly.pdbx_seq_one_letter_code
_entity_poly.pdbx_strand_id
1 'polypeptide(L)'
;MAKLVFGMSQSLDGYVDDVEGTLCMPAPGPVVFRHFIDVVASHTGCIYGRRIYELMRYREVDRPEWGAPEHEFAAAWRRQPKWVASRTLESVGPNATLIRGDVVATVRDLKATVEGELDVAGPMLAAAVAPLIDEYRLYFLPYVLGAGKPYFAGARPPLRLVGTNRISDQVVQLVYVPA
;
A
#
# COMPACT_ATOMS: atom_id res chain seq x y z
N MET A 1 13.10 -8.03 13.48
CA MET A 1 12.67 -8.51 12.15
C MET A 1 11.33 -7.88 11.82
N ALA A 2 11.23 -7.15 10.70
CA ALA A 2 9.99 -6.48 10.35
C ALA A 2 8.89 -7.46 9.89
N LYS A 3 7.65 -7.11 10.20
CA LYS A 3 6.45 -7.71 9.61
C LYS A 3 6.20 -7.04 8.26
N LEU A 4 6.07 -7.82 7.19
CA LEU A 4 5.75 -7.31 5.86
C LEU A 4 4.24 -7.41 5.62
N VAL A 5 3.60 -6.28 5.39
CA VAL A 5 2.15 -6.18 5.19
C VAL A 5 1.85 -5.72 3.77
N PHE A 6 0.84 -6.32 3.16
CA PHE A 6 0.23 -5.80 1.95
C PHE A 6 -1.19 -5.34 2.26
N GLY A 7 -1.38 -4.02 2.33
CA GLY A 7 -2.66 -3.39 2.61
C GLY A 7 -3.11 -2.51 1.44
N MET A 8 -4.32 -2.75 0.90
CA MET A 8 -4.83 -1.95 -0.20
C MET A 8 -6.36 -1.90 -0.24
N SER A 9 -6.89 -0.76 -0.64
CA SER A 9 -8.31 -0.60 -0.94
C SER A 9 -8.64 -1.26 -2.26
N GLN A 10 -9.83 -1.83 -2.34
CA GLN A 10 -10.34 -2.48 -3.54
C GLN A 10 -11.87 -2.35 -3.65
N SER A 11 -12.39 -2.57 -4.84
CA SER A 11 -13.82 -2.73 -5.09
C SER A 11 -14.36 -4.02 -4.46
N LEU A 12 -15.68 -4.17 -4.38
CA LEU A 12 -16.32 -5.39 -3.87
C LEU A 12 -15.98 -6.63 -4.69
N ASP A 13 -15.70 -6.47 -5.97
CA ASP A 13 -15.30 -7.52 -6.90
C ASP A 13 -13.77 -7.68 -7.05
N GLY A 14 -12.98 -7.01 -6.16
CA GLY A 14 -11.57 -7.31 -5.94
C GLY A 14 -10.56 -6.56 -6.81
N TYR A 15 -10.93 -5.44 -7.41
CA TYR A 15 -10.03 -4.62 -8.23
C TYR A 15 -9.54 -3.38 -7.48
N VAL A 16 -8.27 -3.03 -7.63
CA VAL A 16 -7.62 -1.87 -7.00
C VAL A 16 -7.56 -0.65 -7.91
N ASP A 17 -7.59 -0.84 -9.22
CA ASP A 17 -7.70 0.21 -10.23
C ASP A 17 -8.51 -0.32 -11.44
N ASP A 18 -8.95 0.56 -12.32
CA ASP A 18 -9.68 0.20 -13.55
C ASP A 18 -8.75 -0.38 -14.64
N VAL A 19 -9.30 -0.67 -15.80
CA VAL A 19 -8.56 -1.23 -16.95
C VAL A 19 -7.51 -0.27 -17.51
N GLU A 20 -7.69 1.04 -17.33
CA GLU A 20 -6.74 2.08 -17.70
C GLU A 20 -5.69 2.28 -16.60
N GLY A 21 -5.95 1.69 -15.46
CA GLY A 21 -5.15 1.76 -14.24
C GLY A 21 -5.28 3.09 -13.51
N THR A 22 -6.42 3.73 -13.62
CA THR A 22 -6.80 4.87 -12.81
C THR A 22 -7.39 4.38 -11.49
N LEU A 23 -6.99 4.99 -10.40
CA LEU A 23 -7.60 4.74 -9.11
C LEU A 23 -8.99 5.39 -9.08
N CYS A 24 -9.99 4.70 -9.60
CA CYS A 24 -11.39 5.15 -9.65
C CYS A 24 -12.10 5.02 -8.30
N MET A 25 -11.39 5.28 -7.22
CA MET A 25 -11.97 5.23 -5.88
C MET A 25 -12.57 6.58 -5.52
N PRO A 26 -13.80 6.61 -4.99
CA PRO A 26 -14.33 7.84 -4.42
C PRO A 26 -13.40 8.32 -3.30
N ALA A 27 -13.31 9.64 -3.12
CA ALA A 27 -12.55 10.21 -2.00
C ALA A 27 -13.02 9.56 -0.69
N PRO A 28 -12.12 9.07 0.16
CA PRO A 28 -12.50 8.45 1.41
C PRO A 28 -13.20 9.47 2.31
N GLY A 29 -14.30 9.07 2.94
CA GLY A 29 -14.92 9.88 3.99
C GLY A 29 -13.94 10.11 5.15
N PRO A 30 -14.22 11.09 6.03
CA PRO A 30 -13.26 11.54 7.05
C PRO A 30 -12.83 10.42 8.01
N VAL A 31 -13.71 9.49 8.35
CA VAL A 31 -13.39 8.34 9.21
C VAL A 31 -12.39 7.40 8.55
N VAL A 32 -12.61 7.07 7.28
CA VAL A 32 -11.72 6.19 6.50
C VAL A 32 -10.39 6.89 6.24
N PHE A 33 -10.40 8.18 5.96
CA PHE A 33 -9.18 8.94 5.76
C PHE A 33 -8.35 9.02 7.03
N ARG A 34 -8.99 9.27 8.20
CA ARG A 34 -8.31 9.22 9.50
C ARG A 34 -7.66 7.86 9.74
N HIS A 35 -8.36 6.76 9.47
CA HIS A 35 -7.80 5.42 9.57
C HIS A 35 -6.52 5.27 8.73
N PHE A 36 -6.51 5.74 7.48
CA PHE A 36 -5.32 5.64 6.64
C PHE A 36 -4.17 6.55 7.08
N ILE A 37 -4.45 7.72 7.69
CA ILE A 37 -3.41 8.54 8.33
C ILE A 37 -2.73 7.74 9.45
N ASP A 38 -3.50 7.10 10.29
CA ASP A 38 -2.99 6.31 11.42
C ASP A 38 -2.19 5.09 10.93
N VAL A 39 -2.69 4.39 9.89
CA VAL A 39 -1.98 3.27 9.26
C VAL A 39 -0.64 3.72 8.70
N VAL A 40 -0.60 4.81 7.91
CA VAL A 40 0.66 5.33 7.37
C VAL A 40 1.60 5.75 8.48
N ALA A 41 1.10 6.40 9.52
CA ALA A 41 1.92 6.84 10.66
C ALA A 41 2.51 5.67 11.47
N SER A 42 1.86 4.50 11.47
CA SER A 42 2.29 3.31 12.21
C SER A 42 3.37 2.50 11.51
N HIS A 43 3.50 2.61 10.17
CA HIS A 43 4.49 1.86 9.41
C HIS A 43 5.90 2.43 9.60
N THR A 44 6.88 1.56 9.77
CA THR A 44 8.32 1.94 9.85
C THR A 44 8.86 2.35 8.48
N GLY A 45 8.28 1.87 7.39
CA GLY A 45 8.64 2.25 6.03
C GLY A 45 7.75 1.59 4.99
N CYS A 46 7.91 2.00 3.74
CA CYS A 46 7.09 1.50 2.63
C CYS A 46 7.93 1.10 1.41
N ILE A 47 7.58 -0.05 0.82
CA ILE A 47 8.19 -0.57 -0.39
C ILE A 47 7.21 -0.37 -1.53
N TYR A 48 7.55 0.51 -2.46
CA TYR A 48 6.70 0.93 -3.56
C TYR A 48 7.04 0.24 -4.88
N GLY A 49 6.02 -0.16 -5.63
CA GLY A 49 6.14 -0.27 -7.08
C GLY A 49 6.17 1.14 -7.71
N ARG A 50 6.85 1.28 -8.86
CA ARG A 50 7.01 2.56 -9.57
C ARG A 50 5.71 3.39 -9.62
N ARG A 51 4.62 2.79 -10.10
CA ARG A 51 3.38 3.50 -10.37
C ARG A 51 2.73 4.09 -9.10
N ILE A 52 2.65 3.29 -8.04
CA ILE A 52 2.09 3.79 -6.78
C ILE A 52 3.00 4.87 -6.18
N TYR A 53 4.32 4.73 -6.30
CA TYR A 53 5.25 5.77 -5.87
C TYR A 53 5.00 7.09 -6.63
N GLU A 54 4.89 7.04 -7.96
CA GLU A 54 4.61 8.23 -8.79
C GLU A 54 3.28 8.88 -8.41
N LEU A 55 2.23 8.09 -8.14
CA LEU A 55 0.94 8.57 -7.65
C LEU A 55 1.02 9.22 -6.27
N MET A 56 1.93 8.77 -5.41
CA MET A 56 2.06 9.29 -4.05
C MET A 56 2.95 10.54 -3.97
N ARG A 57 3.80 10.77 -4.95
CA ARG A 57 4.78 11.86 -4.93
C ARG A 57 4.20 13.27 -4.82
N TYR A 58 2.94 13.48 -5.19
CA TYR A 58 2.32 14.79 -5.01
C TYR A 58 2.29 15.24 -3.54
N ARG A 59 2.54 14.33 -2.61
CA ARG A 59 2.65 14.59 -1.16
C ARG A 59 4.04 15.06 -0.73
N GLU A 60 5.01 15.10 -1.63
CA GLU A 60 6.35 15.61 -1.33
C GLU A 60 6.32 17.10 -0.97
N VAL A 61 5.37 17.85 -1.52
CA VAL A 61 5.22 19.30 -1.32
C VAL A 61 3.80 19.59 -0.82
N ASP A 62 3.70 20.47 0.18
CA ASP A 62 2.40 20.94 0.68
C ASP A 62 1.65 21.73 -0.39
N ARG A 63 0.34 21.63 -0.37
CA ARG A 63 -0.55 22.29 -1.32
C ARG A 63 -1.52 23.22 -0.61
N PRO A 64 -1.77 24.44 -1.14
CA PRO A 64 -2.64 25.42 -0.50
C PRO A 64 -4.09 24.94 -0.31
N GLU A 65 -4.55 24.05 -1.18
CA GLU A 65 -5.91 23.50 -1.16
C GLU A 65 -6.13 22.40 -0.11
N TRP A 66 -5.07 21.93 0.57
CA TRP A 66 -5.18 20.87 1.56
C TRP A 66 -5.70 21.37 2.90
N GLY A 67 -6.55 20.56 3.53
CA GLY A 67 -6.93 20.73 4.92
C GLY A 67 -5.93 20.07 5.89
N ALA A 68 -6.21 20.16 7.18
CA ALA A 68 -5.35 19.61 8.22
C ALA A 68 -5.12 18.08 8.07
N PRO A 69 -6.12 17.24 7.74
CA PRO A 69 -5.91 15.81 7.54
C PRO A 69 -4.96 15.47 6.39
N GLU A 70 -5.05 16.20 5.26
CA GLU A 70 -4.16 16.00 4.12
C GLU A 70 -2.71 16.37 4.46
N HIS A 71 -2.50 17.47 5.17
CA HIS A 71 -1.17 17.85 5.68
C HIS A 71 -0.61 16.81 6.64
N GLU A 72 -1.43 16.27 7.55
CA GLU A 72 -1.04 15.23 8.48
C GLU A 72 -0.63 13.94 7.76
N PHE A 73 -1.44 13.51 6.79
CA PHE A 73 -1.11 12.36 5.95
C PHE A 73 0.21 12.56 5.19
N ALA A 74 0.37 13.72 4.55
CA ALA A 74 1.59 14.05 3.81
C ALA A 74 2.82 14.09 4.73
N ALA A 75 2.69 14.65 5.94
CA ALA A 75 3.77 14.67 6.92
C ALA A 75 4.16 13.26 7.37
N ALA A 76 3.18 12.39 7.66
CA ALA A 76 3.41 10.99 7.99
C ALA A 76 4.11 10.26 6.84
N TRP A 77 3.62 10.42 5.62
CA TRP A 77 4.19 9.81 4.42
C TRP A 77 5.63 10.29 4.14
N ARG A 78 5.94 11.58 4.31
CA ARG A 78 7.28 12.14 4.11
C ARG A 78 8.30 11.60 5.11
N ARG A 79 7.89 11.34 6.35
CA ARG A 79 8.79 10.81 7.39
C ARG A 79 9.22 9.37 7.13
N GLN A 80 8.37 8.55 6.48
CA GLN A 80 8.67 7.15 6.25
C GLN A 80 9.85 6.98 5.29
N PRO A 81 10.83 6.13 5.58
CA PRO A 81 11.75 5.59 4.59
C PRO A 81 10.99 4.87 3.48
N LYS A 82 11.42 5.08 2.23
CA LYS A 82 10.79 4.48 1.06
C LYS A 82 11.80 3.72 0.23
N TRP A 83 11.43 2.54 -0.24
CA TRP A 83 12.19 1.76 -1.20
C TRP A 83 11.35 1.59 -2.45
N VAL A 84 11.88 2.01 -3.60
CA VAL A 84 11.10 2.07 -4.85
C VAL A 84 11.66 1.07 -5.85
N ALA A 85 10.90 0.01 -6.10
CA ALA A 85 11.26 -1.01 -7.09
C ALA A 85 10.95 -0.49 -8.50
N SER A 86 12.00 -0.16 -9.27
CA SER A 86 11.86 0.30 -10.65
C SER A 86 13.12 0.08 -11.46
N ARG A 87 12.94 -0.41 -12.70
CA ARG A 87 14.01 -0.53 -13.69
C ARG A 87 14.16 0.72 -14.58
N THR A 88 13.17 1.61 -14.55
CA THR A 88 13.05 2.72 -15.52
C THR A 88 13.08 4.11 -14.87
N LEU A 89 12.82 4.24 -13.56
CA LEU A 89 13.01 5.51 -12.87
C LEU A 89 14.51 5.83 -12.79
N GLU A 90 14.88 7.04 -13.14
CA GLU A 90 16.26 7.52 -13.05
C GLU A 90 16.61 7.95 -11.62
N SER A 91 15.66 8.57 -10.93
CA SER A 91 15.82 9.07 -9.57
C SER A 91 14.52 8.97 -8.76
N VAL A 92 14.66 9.10 -7.45
CA VAL A 92 13.57 9.17 -6.48
C VAL A 92 13.73 10.42 -5.61
N GLY A 93 12.67 10.82 -4.94
CA GLY A 93 12.63 11.99 -4.08
C GLY A 93 13.31 11.78 -2.73
N PRO A 94 13.17 12.77 -1.84
CA PRO A 94 13.72 12.71 -0.48
C PRO A 94 13.23 11.46 0.29
N ASN A 95 14.09 10.95 1.16
CA ASN A 95 13.80 9.80 2.01
C ASN A 95 13.34 8.55 1.23
N ALA A 96 13.82 8.42 -0.01
CA ALA A 96 13.53 7.26 -0.87
C ALA A 96 14.82 6.68 -1.46
N THR A 97 14.85 5.36 -1.58
CA THR A 97 15.96 4.57 -2.16
C THR A 97 15.45 3.77 -3.35
N LEU A 98 16.14 3.85 -4.47
CA LEU A 98 15.78 3.11 -5.69
C LEU A 98 16.33 1.69 -5.65
N ILE A 99 15.45 0.69 -5.84
CA ILE A 99 15.81 -0.72 -5.98
C ILE A 99 15.85 -1.05 -7.48
N ARG A 100 17.01 -1.36 -8.03
CA ARG A 100 17.21 -1.72 -9.45
C ARG A 100 17.48 -3.20 -9.68
N GLY A 101 17.90 -3.92 -8.64
CA GLY A 101 18.29 -5.31 -8.69
C GLY A 101 17.18 -6.28 -8.32
N ASP A 102 17.55 -7.36 -7.66
CA ASP A 102 16.63 -8.37 -7.14
C ASP A 102 15.78 -7.79 -5.99
N VAL A 103 14.53 -7.50 -6.31
CA VAL A 103 13.59 -6.94 -5.34
C VAL A 103 13.25 -7.93 -4.23
N VAL A 104 13.22 -9.24 -4.52
CA VAL A 104 12.91 -10.27 -3.51
C VAL A 104 14.04 -10.37 -2.49
N ALA A 105 15.28 -10.38 -2.95
CA ALA A 105 16.46 -10.36 -2.07
C ALA A 105 16.48 -9.09 -1.22
N THR A 106 16.29 -7.92 -1.83
CA THR A 106 16.26 -6.63 -1.12
C THR A 106 15.17 -6.61 -0.04
N VAL A 107 13.96 -7.07 -0.35
CA VAL A 107 12.85 -7.10 0.62
C VAL A 107 13.13 -8.07 1.76
N ARG A 108 13.78 -9.22 1.47
CA ARG A 108 14.22 -10.16 2.52
C ARG A 108 15.23 -9.52 3.47
N ASP A 109 16.22 -8.79 2.94
CA ASP A 109 17.22 -8.09 3.74
C ASP A 109 16.58 -6.96 4.59
N LEU A 110 15.65 -6.20 4.02
CA LEU A 110 14.88 -5.19 4.76
C LEU A 110 14.08 -5.82 5.92
N LYS A 111 13.40 -6.93 5.67
CA LYS A 111 12.71 -7.67 6.75
C LYS A 111 13.65 -8.11 7.87
N ALA A 112 14.87 -8.51 7.53
CA ALA A 112 15.84 -8.97 8.52
C ALA A 112 16.42 -7.83 9.35
N THR A 113 16.61 -6.65 8.76
CA THR A 113 17.36 -5.52 9.35
C THR A 113 16.48 -4.42 9.95
N VAL A 114 15.27 -4.24 9.46
CA VAL A 114 14.32 -3.26 9.96
C VAL A 114 13.46 -3.89 11.06
N GLU A 115 13.02 -3.10 12.03
CA GLU A 115 12.05 -3.49 13.04
C GLU A 115 10.69 -2.84 12.75
N GLY A 116 9.62 -3.41 13.33
CA GLY A 116 8.27 -2.90 13.18
C GLY A 116 7.56 -3.43 11.95
N GLU A 117 6.82 -2.60 11.26
CA GLU A 117 5.96 -2.98 10.15
C GLU A 117 6.37 -2.27 8.85
N LEU A 118 6.66 -3.05 7.81
CA LEU A 118 6.91 -2.58 6.44
C LEU A 118 5.66 -2.78 5.58
N ASP A 119 5.23 -1.75 4.89
CA ASP A 119 4.14 -1.84 3.92
C ASP A 119 4.68 -2.11 2.51
N VAL A 120 3.99 -2.97 1.77
CA VAL A 120 4.20 -3.17 0.32
C VAL A 120 3.08 -2.49 -0.44
N ALA A 121 3.40 -1.54 -1.27
CA ALA A 121 2.41 -0.79 -2.02
C ALA A 121 2.41 -1.14 -3.52
N GLY A 122 1.30 -1.70 -3.95
CA GLY A 122 1.01 -2.07 -5.34
C GLY A 122 0.91 -3.58 -5.58
N PRO A 123 -0.16 -4.04 -6.26
CA PRO A 123 -0.48 -5.47 -6.40
C PRO A 123 0.56 -6.26 -7.20
N MET A 124 1.20 -5.66 -8.20
CA MET A 124 2.24 -6.31 -8.98
C MET A 124 3.52 -6.54 -8.16
N LEU A 125 3.89 -5.57 -7.33
CA LEU A 125 5.03 -5.72 -6.43
C LEU A 125 4.71 -6.75 -5.34
N ALA A 126 3.53 -6.67 -4.74
CA ALA A 126 3.07 -7.65 -3.75
C ALA A 126 3.08 -9.07 -4.31
N ALA A 127 2.66 -9.27 -5.57
CA ALA A 127 2.73 -10.57 -6.24
C ALA A 127 4.18 -11.09 -6.38
N ALA A 128 5.12 -10.20 -6.71
CA ALA A 128 6.53 -10.57 -6.87
C ALA A 128 7.19 -10.98 -5.54
N VAL A 129 6.76 -10.40 -4.42
CA VAL A 129 7.30 -10.67 -3.07
C VAL A 129 6.35 -11.49 -2.19
N ALA A 130 5.32 -12.10 -2.77
CA ALA A 130 4.26 -12.82 -2.05
C ALA A 130 4.77 -13.84 -1.01
N PRO A 131 5.84 -14.62 -1.25
CA PRO A 131 6.38 -15.54 -0.25
C PRO A 131 6.97 -14.87 1.00
N LEU A 132 7.16 -13.55 0.98
CA LEU A 132 7.69 -12.77 2.09
C LEU A 132 6.63 -12.01 2.87
N ILE A 133 5.39 -11.93 2.36
CA ILE A 133 4.29 -11.21 2.98
C ILE A 133 3.76 -12.01 4.17
N ASP A 134 3.73 -11.36 5.33
CA ASP A 134 3.25 -11.95 6.59
C ASP A 134 1.75 -11.68 6.81
N GLU A 135 1.23 -10.60 6.26
CA GLU A 135 -0.18 -10.22 6.46
C GLU A 135 -0.75 -9.48 5.24
N TYR A 136 -2.01 -9.79 4.91
CA TYR A 136 -2.80 -9.15 3.86
C TYR A 136 -3.97 -8.41 4.48
N ARG A 137 -4.09 -7.11 4.21
CA ARG A 137 -5.18 -6.23 4.68
C ARG A 137 -6.03 -5.76 3.50
N LEU A 138 -7.20 -6.35 3.34
CA LEU A 138 -8.11 -6.06 2.23
C LEU A 138 -9.18 -5.07 2.71
N TYR A 139 -9.17 -3.86 2.16
CA TYR A 139 -10.20 -2.86 2.45
C TYR A 139 -11.22 -2.86 1.32
N PHE A 140 -12.43 -3.32 1.61
CA PHE A 140 -13.53 -3.36 0.66
C PHE A 140 -14.31 -2.06 0.69
N LEU A 141 -14.39 -1.40 -0.47
CA LEU A 141 -15.17 -0.19 -0.67
C LEU A 141 -16.47 -0.51 -1.42
N PRO A 142 -17.56 0.24 -1.18
CA PRO A 142 -18.92 -0.11 -1.64
C PRO A 142 -19.15 0.26 -3.12
N TYR A 143 -18.34 -0.24 -4.03
CA TYR A 143 -18.49 -0.11 -5.47
C TYR A 143 -17.99 -1.34 -6.21
N VAL A 144 -18.37 -1.48 -7.47
CA VAL A 144 -18.00 -2.57 -8.38
C VAL A 144 -17.34 -1.97 -9.60
N LEU A 145 -16.21 -2.50 -10.03
CA LEU A 145 -15.49 -2.06 -11.22
C LEU A 145 -15.76 -2.94 -12.45
N GLY A 146 -16.10 -4.21 -12.25
CA GLY A 146 -16.35 -5.18 -13.32
C GLY A 146 -15.07 -5.70 -13.99
N ALA A 147 -14.03 -4.89 -14.08
CA ALA A 147 -12.72 -5.24 -14.61
C ALA A 147 -11.67 -4.26 -14.09
N GLY A 148 -10.39 -4.66 -14.15
CA GLY A 148 -9.28 -3.83 -13.69
C GLY A 148 -8.09 -4.63 -13.21
N LYS A 149 -7.23 -4.03 -12.42
CA LYS A 149 -6.12 -4.71 -11.79
C LYS A 149 -6.56 -5.36 -10.49
N PRO A 150 -6.46 -6.70 -10.38
CA PRO A 150 -6.89 -7.40 -9.17
C PRO A 150 -5.93 -7.13 -7.99
N TYR A 151 -6.46 -7.19 -6.77
CA TYR A 151 -5.67 -7.15 -5.54
C TYR A 151 -4.59 -8.25 -5.54
N PHE A 152 -4.97 -9.48 -5.88
CA PHE A 152 -4.04 -10.60 -6.06
C PHE A 152 -3.59 -10.70 -7.53
N ALA A 153 -2.61 -9.92 -7.93
CA ALA A 153 -2.12 -9.84 -9.31
C ALA A 153 -1.16 -11.00 -9.65
N GLY A 154 -1.68 -12.23 -9.68
CA GLY A 154 -0.92 -13.45 -10.05
C GLY A 154 -0.50 -14.32 -8.86
N ALA A 155 -0.28 -13.78 -7.67
CA ALA A 155 -0.04 -14.58 -6.47
C ALA A 155 -1.34 -15.25 -5.99
N ARG A 156 -1.25 -16.51 -5.56
CA ARG A 156 -2.39 -17.28 -5.03
C ARG A 156 -1.99 -17.98 -3.73
N PRO A 157 -1.61 -17.21 -2.68
CA PRO A 157 -1.22 -17.82 -1.41
C PRO A 157 -2.45 -18.46 -0.75
N PRO A 158 -2.30 -19.63 -0.09
CA PRO A 158 -3.30 -20.10 0.83
C PRO A 158 -3.38 -19.13 2.00
N LEU A 159 -4.60 -18.74 2.41
CA LEU A 159 -4.81 -17.70 3.40
C LEU A 159 -5.77 -18.16 4.50
N ARG A 160 -5.48 -17.74 5.73
CA ARG A 160 -6.33 -17.92 6.90
C ARG A 160 -6.79 -16.56 7.41
N LEU A 161 -8.11 -16.37 7.58
CA LEU A 161 -8.70 -15.16 8.16
C LEU A 161 -8.32 -15.06 9.65
N VAL A 162 -7.81 -13.90 10.05
CA VAL A 162 -7.41 -13.61 11.44
C VAL A 162 -8.10 -12.36 12.03
N GLY A 163 -8.72 -11.53 11.19
CA GLY A 163 -9.41 -10.33 11.66
C GLY A 163 -10.45 -9.82 10.68
N THR A 164 -11.49 -9.22 11.23
CA THR A 164 -12.54 -8.49 10.49
C THR A 164 -12.83 -7.20 11.24
N ASN A 165 -12.62 -6.06 10.60
CA ASN A 165 -12.78 -4.76 11.20
C ASN A 165 -13.74 -3.90 10.37
N ARG A 166 -14.74 -3.32 11.00
CA ARG A 166 -15.57 -2.29 10.39
C ARG A 166 -14.87 -0.95 10.57
N ILE A 167 -14.34 -0.38 9.48
CA ILE A 167 -13.64 0.90 9.51
C ILE A 167 -14.63 2.06 9.52
N SER A 168 -15.72 1.93 8.76
CA SER A 168 -16.84 2.88 8.75
C SER A 168 -18.15 2.13 8.50
N ASP A 169 -19.24 2.85 8.29
CA ASP A 169 -20.51 2.27 7.85
C ASP A 169 -20.46 1.67 6.44
N GLN A 170 -19.46 2.04 5.64
CA GLN A 170 -19.33 1.62 4.25
C GLN A 170 -18.07 0.79 3.95
N VAL A 171 -17.07 0.77 4.85
CA VAL A 171 -15.78 0.14 4.60
C VAL A 171 -15.48 -0.95 5.62
N VAL A 172 -15.20 -2.15 5.13
CA VAL A 172 -14.78 -3.30 5.92
C VAL A 172 -13.33 -3.66 5.55
N GLN A 173 -12.53 -3.95 6.57
CA GLN A 173 -11.20 -4.54 6.43
C GLN A 173 -11.27 -6.02 6.79
N LEU A 174 -10.74 -6.87 5.93
CA LEU A 174 -10.41 -8.26 6.26
C LEU A 174 -8.90 -8.41 6.39
N VAL A 175 -8.48 -9.14 7.42
CA VAL A 175 -7.06 -9.40 7.69
C VAL A 175 -6.78 -10.88 7.58
N TYR A 176 -5.85 -11.24 6.69
CA TYR A 176 -5.43 -12.61 6.45
C TYR A 176 -3.93 -12.77 6.68
N VAL A 177 -3.55 -13.98 7.07
CA VAL A 177 -2.14 -14.43 7.10
C VAL A 177 -1.98 -15.66 6.22
N PRO A 178 -0.77 -15.95 5.70
CA PRO A 178 -0.49 -17.23 5.06
C PRO A 178 -0.91 -18.41 5.95
N ALA A 179 -1.53 -19.45 5.33
CA ALA A 179 -2.03 -20.63 6.04
C ALA A 179 -0.91 -21.63 6.28
#